data_52879872b7d1123916ca511d154b6623
#
_entry.id   52879872b7d1123916ca511d154b6623
#
_cell.length_a   1.000
_cell.length_b   1.000
_cell.length_c   1.000
_cell.angle_alpha   90.00
_cell.angle_beta   90.00
_cell.angle_gamma   90.00
#
_symmetry.space_group_name_H-M   'P 1'
#
loop_
_entity.id
_entity.type
_entity.pdbx_description
1 polymer ?
#
loop_
_entity_poly.entity_id
_entity_poly.type
_entity_poly.pdbx_seq_one_letter_code
_entity_poly.pdbx_strand_id
1 'polypeptide(L)'
;AYGSATVKAYGSATVKAYGSATVEAYGSATVEAYGSATVKAYGSATVKAYGSATVEAYGSATVEACENSYVEDLTGNIRPQSGYAVIKDYYNHKIYIKKGRYQIIEVD
;
A
#
# COMPACT_ATOMS: atom_id res chain seq x y z
N ALA A 1 3.39 -2.91 15.31
CA ALA A 1 2.37 -3.97 15.53
C ALA A 1 2.85 -5.28 14.95
N TYR A 2 2.64 -6.35 15.67
CA TYR A 2 3.07 -7.70 15.29
C TYR A 2 1.89 -8.66 15.27
N GLY A 3 2.06 -9.77 14.56
CA GLY A 3 1.05 -10.80 14.47
C GLY A 3 -0.21 -10.29 13.80
N SER A 4 -1.37 -10.55 14.40
CA SER A 4 -2.65 -10.15 13.83
C SER A 4 -3.26 -8.92 14.54
N ALA A 5 -2.43 -8.09 15.17
CA ALA A 5 -2.89 -6.89 15.85
C ALA A 5 -3.55 -5.91 14.89
N THR A 6 -4.52 -5.16 15.37
CA THR A 6 -5.18 -4.10 14.60
C THR A 6 -4.84 -2.76 15.24
N VAL A 7 -4.39 -1.81 14.42
CA VAL A 7 -3.97 -0.48 14.89
C VAL A 7 -4.71 0.59 14.10
N LYS A 8 -5.23 1.60 14.80
CA LYS A 8 -5.76 2.81 14.17
C LYS A 8 -4.84 3.96 14.54
N ALA A 9 -4.25 4.60 13.53
CA ALA A 9 -3.30 5.67 13.71
C ALA A 9 -3.89 6.99 13.24
N TYR A 10 -3.85 8.00 14.10
CA TYR A 10 -4.42 9.32 13.83
C TYR A 10 -3.35 10.40 13.94
N GLY A 11 -3.60 11.54 13.33
CA GLY A 11 -2.71 12.68 13.39
C GLY A 11 -1.38 12.37 12.73
N SER A 12 -0.27 12.57 13.45
CA SER A 12 1.07 12.34 12.93
C SER A 12 1.73 11.08 13.52
N ALA A 13 0.93 10.12 13.96
CA ALA A 13 1.45 8.87 14.53
C ALA A 13 2.28 8.08 13.51
N THR A 14 3.27 7.34 14.00
CA THR A 14 4.09 6.46 13.17
C THR A 14 3.85 5.02 13.61
N VAL A 15 3.58 4.13 12.64
CA VAL A 15 3.29 2.72 12.91
C VAL A 15 4.20 1.85 12.06
N LYS A 16 4.80 0.83 12.67
CA LYS A 16 5.48 -0.25 11.94
C LYS A 16 4.67 -1.52 12.14
N ALA A 17 4.24 -2.12 11.04
CA ALA A 17 3.37 -3.29 11.07
C ALA A 17 4.09 -4.50 10.49
N TYR A 18 4.09 -5.59 11.23
CA TYR A 18 4.76 -6.85 10.86
C TYR A 18 3.76 -8.00 10.88
N GLY A 19 4.10 -9.07 10.21
CA GLY A 19 3.26 -10.26 10.17
C GLY A 19 1.99 -9.98 9.41
N SER A 20 0.82 -10.28 10.00
CA SER A 20 -0.47 -10.05 9.38
C SER A 20 -1.25 -8.93 10.06
N ALA A 21 -0.55 -7.97 10.67
CA ALA A 21 -1.18 -6.83 11.34
C ALA A 21 -2.02 -6.00 10.36
N THR A 22 -3.09 -5.40 10.87
CA THR A 22 -3.96 -4.52 10.10
C THR A 22 -3.83 -3.10 10.65
N VAL A 23 -3.62 -2.12 9.77
CA VAL A 23 -3.47 -0.72 10.17
C VAL A 23 -4.44 0.15 9.38
N GLU A 24 -5.15 1.03 10.08
CA GLU A 24 -5.93 2.10 9.47
C GLU A 24 -5.23 3.41 9.84
N ALA A 25 -4.78 4.13 8.82
CA ALA A 25 -4.01 5.36 9.01
C ALA A 25 -4.81 6.56 8.54
N TYR A 26 -4.96 7.55 9.42
CA TYR A 26 -5.75 8.76 9.18
C TYR A 26 -4.88 9.99 9.35
N GLY A 27 -5.31 11.10 8.81
CA GLY A 27 -4.58 12.36 8.92
C GLY A 27 -3.26 12.27 8.18
N SER A 28 -2.15 12.58 8.87
CA SER A 28 -0.81 12.51 8.30
C SER A 28 0.04 11.39 8.90
N ALA A 29 -0.59 10.32 9.36
CA ALA A 29 0.10 9.18 9.95
C ALA A 29 1.06 8.53 8.94
N THR A 30 2.15 7.98 9.45
CA THR A 30 3.16 7.27 8.64
C THR A 30 3.14 5.80 9.02
N VAL A 31 3.09 4.92 8.01
CA VAL A 31 3.06 3.47 8.23
C VAL A 31 4.15 2.79 7.42
N GLU A 32 4.90 1.90 8.05
CA GLU A 32 5.80 0.97 7.37
C GLU A 32 5.19 -0.42 7.54
N ALA A 33 4.84 -1.05 6.42
CA ALA A 33 4.16 -2.35 6.42
C ALA A 33 5.08 -3.43 5.87
N TYR A 34 5.30 -4.46 6.67
CA TYR A 34 6.17 -5.59 6.34
C TYR A 34 5.38 -6.89 6.39
N GLY A 35 5.94 -7.95 5.83
CA GLY A 35 5.29 -9.25 5.81
C GLY A 35 4.03 -9.24 4.97
N SER A 36 2.90 -9.65 5.54
CA SER A 36 1.60 -9.64 4.86
C SER A 36 0.63 -8.67 5.52
N ALA A 37 1.16 -7.58 6.11
CA ALA A 37 0.33 -6.57 6.75
C ALA A 37 -0.64 -5.92 5.77
N THR A 38 -1.80 -5.52 6.28
CA THR A 38 -2.82 -4.82 5.50
C THR A 38 -2.96 -3.40 6.02
N VAL A 39 -2.94 -2.41 5.12
CA VAL A 39 -3.02 -1.00 5.50
C VAL A 39 -4.14 -0.33 4.71
N LYS A 40 -4.97 0.44 5.41
CA LYS A 40 -5.91 1.36 4.79
C LYS A 40 -5.45 2.77 5.13
N ALA A 41 -5.11 3.54 4.11
CA ALA A 41 -4.56 4.88 4.27
C ALA A 41 -5.55 5.93 3.81
N TYR A 42 -5.86 6.86 4.69
CA TYR A 42 -6.84 7.93 4.45
C TYR A 42 -6.16 9.29 4.63
N GLY A 43 -6.79 10.32 4.13
CA GLY A 43 -6.29 11.69 4.26
C GLY A 43 -4.97 11.85 3.52
N SER A 44 -3.92 12.31 4.21
CA SER A 44 -2.60 12.47 3.63
C SER A 44 -1.57 11.52 4.25
N ALA A 45 -2.02 10.35 4.70
CA ALA A 45 -1.14 9.33 5.30
C ALA A 45 -0.08 8.87 4.31
N THR A 46 1.09 8.53 4.84
CA THR A 46 2.21 8.01 4.05
C THR A 46 2.45 6.55 4.44
N VAL A 47 2.55 5.68 3.42
CA VAL A 47 2.75 4.25 3.64
C VAL A 47 3.96 3.78 2.85
N LYS A 48 4.84 3.02 3.50
CA LYS A 48 5.89 2.26 2.83
C LYS A 48 5.51 0.80 2.95
N ALA A 49 5.30 0.14 1.81
CA ALA A 49 4.82 -1.24 1.75
C ALA A 49 5.93 -2.16 1.24
N TYR A 50 6.28 -3.14 2.04
CA TYR A 50 7.32 -4.13 1.75
C TYR A 50 6.75 -5.55 1.86
N GLY A 51 7.52 -6.51 1.39
CA GLY A 51 7.11 -7.91 1.43
C GLY A 51 5.90 -8.12 0.53
N SER A 52 4.84 -8.71 1.08
CA SER A 52 3.59 -8.90 0.35
C SER A 52 2.44 -8.10 0.99
N ALA A 53 2.76 -6.94 1.54
CA ALA A 53 1.78 -6.06 2.17
C ALA A 53 0.71 -5.62 1.17
N THR A 54 -0.51 -5.45 1.67
CA THR A 54 -1.64 -4.96 0.88
C THR A 54 -2.05 -3.59 1.41
N VAL A 55 -2.21 -2.63 0.49
CA VAL A 55 -2.56 -1.26 0.87
C VAL A 55 -3.78 -0.80 0.07
N GLU A 56 -4.74 -0.20 0.76
CA GLU A 56 -5.83 0.55 0.12
C GLU A 56 -5.57 2.02 0.40
N ALA A 57 -5.41 2.81 -0.66
CA ALA A 57 -5.05 4.23 -0.54
C ALA A 57 -6.20 5.12 -1.00
N TYR A 58 -6.61 6.05 -0.15
CA TYR A 58 -7.71 6.97 -0.38
C TYR A 58 -7.24 8.41 -0.22
N GLY A 59 -8.01 9.34 -0.75
CA GLY A 59 -7.74 10.76 -0.60
C GLY A 59 -6.43 11.18 -1.27
N SER A 60 -5.52 11.76 -0.52
CA SER A 60 -4.21 12.16 -1.01
C SER A 60 -3.09 11.34 -0.37
N ALA A 61 -3.36 10.11 0.03
CA ALA A 61 -2.36 9.22 0.63
C ALA A 61 -1.20 8.97 -0.34
N THR A 62 -0.01 8.86 0.21
CA THR A 62 1.20 8.56 -0.54
C THR A 62 1.68 7.16 -0.16
N VAL A 63 1.98 6.33 -1.17
CA VAL A 63 2.44 4.96 -0.94
C VAL A 63 3.71 4.69 -1.74
N GLU A 64 4.74 4.19 -1.07
CA GLU A 64 5.90 3.59 -1.74
C GLU A 64 5.69 2.09 -1.74
N ALA A 65 5.41 1.53 -2.91
CA ALA A 65 5.11 0.11 -3.05
C ALA A 65 6.34 -0.63 -3.55
N CYS A 66 6.87 -1.52 -2.73
CA CYS A 66 8.12 -2.25 -3.00
C CYS A 66 7.89 -3.76 -2.91
N GLU A 67 8.83 -4.52 -3.43
CA GLU A 67 8.85 -6.00 -3.39
C GLU A 67 7.59 -6.58 -4.03
N ASN A 68 6.81 -7.37 -3.30
CA ASN A 68 5.58 -8.00 -3.82
C ASN A 68 4.31 -7.34 -3.30
N SER A 69 4.41 -6.09 -2.85
CA SER A 69 3.25 -5.40 -2.30
C SER A 69 2.19 -5.15 -3.36
N TYR A 70 0.94 -5.09 -2.91
CA TYR A 70 -0.21 -4.81 -3.76
C TYR A 70 -0.96 -3.60 -3.23
N VAL A 71 -1.25 -2.66 -4.10
CA VAL A 71 -1.92 -1.42 -3.72
C VAL A 71 -3.19 -1.25 -4.54
N GLU A 72 -4.31 -1.01 -3.85
CA GLU A 72 -5.54 -0.54 -4.48
C GLU A 72 -5.56 0.97 -4.33
N ASP A 73 -5.34 1.65 -5.44
CA ASP A 73 -5.11 3.09 -5.47
C ASP A 73 -6.37 3.82 -5.92
N LEU A 74 -7.02 4.51 -4.99
CA LEU A 74 -8.15 5.37 -5.30
C LEU A 74 -7.74 6.85 -5.36
N THR A 75 -6.42 7.13 -5.29
CA THR A 75 -5.88 8.49 -5.44
C THR A 75 -5.53 8.83 -6.88
N GLY A 76 -5.16 7.83 -7.67
CA GLY A 76 -4.71 7.99 -9.04
C GLY A 76 -3.26 8.43 -9.20
N ASN A 77 -2.49 8.51 -8.11
CA ASN A 77 -1.15 9.09 -8.13
C ASN A 77 -0.02 8.17 -7.68
N ILE A 78 -0.33 6.92 -7.36
CA ILE A 78 0.66 5.98 -6.82
C ILE A 78 1.29 5.17 -7.93
N ARG A 79 2.62 5.00 -7.86
CA ARG A 79 3.40 4.22 -8.85
C ARG A 79 4.29 3.22 -8.13
N PRO A 80 4.55 2.04 -8.73
CA PRO A 80 5.42 1.05 -8.10
C PRO A 80 6.86 1.57 -8.00
N GLN A 81 7.49 1.32 -6.86
CA GLN A 81 8.86 1.77 -6.61
C GLN A 81 9.90 0.73 -7.02
N SER A 82 9.66 -0.53 -6.70
CA SER A 82 10.63 -1.58 -6.98
C SER A 82 9.99 -2.96 -6.97
N GLY A 83 10.75 -3.95 -7.46
CA GLY A 83 10.37 -5.35 -7.39
C GLY A 83 9.13 -5.71 -8.20
N TYR A 84 8.26 -6.50 -7.62
CA TYR A 84 7.06 -7.02 -8.25
C TYR A 84 5.79 -6.36 -7.73
N ALA A 85 5.92 -5.17 -7.16
CA ALA A 85 4.77 -4.43 -6.66
C ALA A 85 3.76 -4.16 -7.78
N VAL A 86 2.49 -4.31 -7.46
CA VAL A 86 1.38 -4.06 -8.39
C VAL A 86 0.47 -2.99 -7.80
N ILE A 87 0.16 -1.99 -8.59
CA ILE A 87 -0.76 -0.93 -8.17
C ILE A 87 -1.96 -0.95 -9.09
N LYS A 88 -3.13 -1.21 -8.52
CA LYS A 88 -4.37 -1.18 -9.24
C LYS A 88 -5.03 0.17 -9.01
N ASP A 89 -4.97 1.01 -10.04
CA ASP A 89 -5.46 2.39 -9.99
C ASP A 89 -6.92 2.42 -10.42
N TYR A 90 -7.81 2.49 -9.44
CA TYR A 90 -9.25 2.53 -9.70
C TYR A 90 -9.71 3.89 -10.20
N TYR A 91 -8.93 4.94 -9.93
CA TYR A 91 -9.28 6.28 -10.39
C TYR A 91 -9.12 6.41 -11.90
N ASN A 92 -8.00 5.92 -12.44
CA ASN A 92 -7.68 6.02 -13.87
C ASN A 92 -7.96 4.73 -14.65
N HIS A 93 -8.45 3.68 -13.99
CA HIS A 93 -8.72 2.36 -14.59
C HIS A 93 -7.47 1.74 -15.20
N LYS A 94 -6.36 1.76 -14.48
CA LYS A 94 -5.07 1.24 -14.95
C LYS A 94 -4.42 0.37 -13.90
N ILE A 95 -3.52 -0.48 -14.35
CA ILE A 95 -2.66 -1.28 -13.48
C ILE A 95 -1.23 -0.89 -13.79
N TYR A 96 -0.46 -0.56 -12.76
CA TYR A 96 0.94 -0.17 -12.90
C TYR A 96 1.84 -1.27 -12.34
N ILE A 97 2.86 -1.62 -13.12
CA ILE A 97 3.90 -2.58 -12.73
C ILE A 97 5.24 -2.01 -13.18
N LYS A 98 6.33 -2.49 -12.58
CA LYS A 98 7.67 -2.10 -13.03
C LYS A 98 7.94 -2.76 -14.36
N LYS A 99 8.52 -2.00 -15.28
CA LYS A 99 8.84 -2.46 -16.63
C LYS A 99 9.81 -3.66 -16.57
N GLY A 100 9.50 -4.69 -17.34
CA GLY A 100 10.34 -5.88 -17.43
C GLY A 100 10.16 -6.92 -16.34
N ARG A 101 9.26 -6.68 -15.37
CA ARG A 101 9.02 -7.62 -14.27
C ARG A 101 7.90 -8.61 -14.57
N TYR A 102 6.91 -8.21 -15.38
CA TYR A 102 5.75 -9.03 -15.69
C TYR A 102 5.53 -9.12 -17.19
N GLN A 103 4.99 -10.24 -17.62
CA GLN A 103 4.41 -10.38 -18.95
C GLN A 103 2.90 -10.25 -18.78
N ILE A 104 2.28 -9.37 -19.58
CA ILE A 104 0.84 -9.16 -19.51
C ILE A 104 0.17 -10.07 -20.52
N ILE A 105 -0.74 -10.93 -20.02
CA ILE A 105 -1.50 -11.86 -20.85
C ILE A 105 -2.97 -11.57 -20.59
N GLU A 106 -3.68 -11.15 -21.64
CA GLU A 106 -5.11 -10.89 -21.55
C GLU A 106 -5.87 -12.18 -21.78
N VAL A 107 -6.88 -12.42 -20.96
CA VAL A 107 -7.76 -13.58 -21.09
C VAL A 107 -9.20 -13.13 -21.08
N ASP A 108 -10.03 -13.84 -21.81
CA ASP A 108 -11.47 -13.54 -21.86
C ASP A 108 -12.24 -14.24 -20.75
#